data_a93b1501f572acb6d654fd7f1ef6a378
#
_entry.id   a93b1501f572acb6d654fd7f1ef6a378
#
_cell.length_a   1.000
_cell.length_b   1.000
_cell.length_c   1.000
_cell.angle_alpha   90.00
_cell.angle_beta   90.00
_cell.angle_gamma   90.00
#
_symmetry.space_group_name_H-M   'P 1'
#
loop_
_entity.id
_entity.type
_entity.pdbx_description
1 polymer ?
#
loop_
_entity_poly.entity_id
_entity_poly.type
_entity_poly.pdbx_seq_one_letter_code
_entity_poly.pdbx_strand_id
1 'polypeptide(L)'
;EIDFKFKINDKNFNLKLKINIYDITVPDLNESNFFYTNWFNLSKMEEYHDLDRWNSDWYSMLDKYAKLMASGRQNCVKIPRELIYLKDNEVYLDEEKMISFINIFLKYGFKYFESPHLLGRGKNDDWGNPELVTNLNGKGYYSEIGTKEINDVMVKIKSFTKKYNLTEMWLQHIADEPTSVNAKCYSDVAKQIKKIFPEIKIMEATNTREALGNSIDIWCPIIN
;
A
#
# COMPACT_ATOMS: atom_id res chain seq x y z
N GLU A 1 -13.98 26.57 26.67
CA GLU A 1 -14.23 25.50 27.63
C GLU A 1 -15.64 24.93 27.41
N ILE A 2 -15.78 23.62 27.53
CA ILE A 2 -17.08 22.93 27.43
C ILE A 2 -17.26 22.15 28.73
N ASP A 3 -18.38 22.36 29.41
CA ASP A 3 -18.73 21.59 30.62
C ASP A 3 -19.66 20.44 30.23
N PHE A 4 -19.21 19.23 30.51
CA PHE A 4 -20.02 18.02 30.41
C PHE A 4 -20.57 17.64 31.79
N LYS A 5 -21.87 17.55 31.90
CA LYS A 5 -22.57 17.04 33.09
C LYS A 5 -23.23 15.73 32.75
N PHE A 6 -22.92 14.69 33.51
CA PHE A 6 -23.52 13.37 33.34
C PHE A 6 -23.76 12.70 34.68
N LYS A 7 -24.69 11.75 34.69
CA LYS A 7 -25.11 11.01 35.88
C LYS A 7 -24.87 9.53 35.69
N ILE A 8 -24.20 8.91 36.66
CA ILE A 8 -24.00 7.47 36.69
C ILE A 8 -24.42 6.98 38.08
N ASN A 9 -25.33 5.99 38.17
CA ASN A 9 -25.82 5.43 39.41
C ASN A 9 -26.18 6.51 40.44
N ASP A 10 -27.02 7.47 40.05
CA ASP A 10 -27.49 8.61 40.85
C ASP A 10 -26.41 9.60 41.34
N LYS A 11 -25.15 9.42 40.95
CA LYS A 11 -24.09 10.40 41.19
C LYS A 11 -23.89 11.30 40.02
N ASN A 12 -23.80 12.62 40.29
CA ASN A 12 -23.49 13.62 39.26
C ASN A 12 -21.99 13.78 39.10
N PHE A 13 -21.55 13.84 37.84
CA PHE A 13 -20.16 14.07 37.46
C PHE A 13 -20.08 15.30 36.56
N ASN A 14 -19.06 16.11 36.76
CA ASN A 14 -18.74 17.25 35.91
C ASN A 14 -17.36 17.00 35.29
N LEU A 15 -17.26 17.09 33.95
CA LEU A 15 -16.00 17.05 33.24
C LEU A 15 -15.85 18.37 32.48
N LYS A 16 -14.71 19.01 32.61
CA LYS A 16 -14.35 20.21 31.83
C LYS A 16 -13.43 19.81 30.70
N LEU A 17 -13.81 20.18 29.47
CA LEU A 17 -12.96 20.07 28.30
C LEU A 17 -12.46 21.48 27.92
N LYS A 18 -11.15 21.68 27.93
CA LYS A 18 -10.51 22.88 27.41
C LYS A 18 -10.04 22.60 25.98
N ILE A 19 -10.58 23.36 25.04
CA ILE A 19 -10.17 23.29 23.64
C ILE A 19 -9.36 24.53 23.33
N ASN A 20 -8.13 24.35 22.85
CA ASN A 20 -7.33 25.41 22.27
C ASN A 20 -7.49 25.36 20.75
N ILE A 21 -7.99 26.43 20.16
CA ILE A 21 -8.11 26.57 18.71
C ILE A 21 -6.94 27.42 18.24
N TYR A 22 -6.15 26.88 17.34
CA TYR A 22 -5.04 27.58 16.71
C TYR A 22 -5.51 28.17 15.38
N ASP A 23 -4.96 29.32 15.00
CA ASP A 23 -5.19 29.93 13.69
C ASP A 23 -4.35 29.23 12.62
N ILE A 24 -4.70 27.98 12.35
CA ILE A 24 -4.03 27.11 11.39
C ILE A 24 -5.12 26.40 10.57
N THR A 25 -5.00 26.47 9.25
CA THR A 25 -5.82 25.68 8.34
C THR A 25 -5.08 24.40 7.99
N VAL A 26 -5.71 23.25 8.27
CA VAL A 26 -5.19 21.97 7.82
C VAL A 26 -5.47 21.84 6.32
N PRO A 27 -4.46 21.59 5.47
CA PRO A 27 -4.65 21.49 4.02
C PRO A 27 -5.63 20.37 3.64
N ASP A 28 -6.26 20.47 2.49
CA ASP A 28 -7.10 19.42 1.96
C ASP A 28 -6.29 18.13 1.72
N LEU A 29 -6.96 16.99 1.61
CA LEU A 29 -6.30 15.68 1.52
C LEU A 29 -5.38 15.58 0.30
N ASN A 30 -5.83 16.09 -0.85
CA ASN A 30 -5.07 16.12 -2.11
C ASN A 30 -3.90 17.12 -2.09
N GLU A 31 -3.87 18.05 -1.16
CA GLU A 31 -2.77 19.00 -0.97
C GLU A 31 -1.72 18.50 0.03
N SER A 32 -2.05 17.48 0.82
CA SER A 32 -1.15 16.90 1.81
C SER A 32 0.04 16.21 1.14
N ASN A 33 1.25 16.53 1.59
CA ASN A 33 2.49 15.84 1.19
C ASN A 33 2.89 14.72 2.15
N PHE A 34 2.12 14.50 3.22
CA PHE A 34 2.34 13.42 4.16
C PHE A 34 1.67 12.14 3.64
N PHE A 35 2.42 11.06 3.53
CA PHE A 35 1.88 9.75 3.15
C PHE A 35 1.24 9.12 4.39
N TYR A 36 -0.08 8.89 4.33
CA TYR A 36 -0.79 8.20 5.38
C TYR A 36 -1.55 7.01 4.80
N THR A 37 -1.14 5.82 5.19
CA THR A 37 -1.77 4.57 4.85
C THR A 37 -2.18 3.80 6.10
N ASN A 38 -3.34 3.16 6.06
CA ASN A 38 -3.70 2.03 6.89
C ASN A 38 -3.81 0.81 5.97
N TRP A 39 -3.14 -0.26 6.29
CA TRP A 39 -3.25 -1.49 5.51
C TRP A 39 -4.62 -2.13 5.73
N PHE A 40 -5.57 -1.61 4.95
CA PHE A 40 -6.96 -2.01 5.02
C PHE A 40 -7.14 -3.45 4.54
N ASN A 41 -7.83 -4.26 5.36
CA ASN A 41 -8.08 -5.66 5.06
C ASN A 41 -9.43 -5.83 4.37
N LEU A 42 -9.41 -5.99 3.04
CA LEU A 42 -10.61 -6.18 2.22
C LEU A 42 -11.41 -7.44 2.62
N SER A 43 -10.71 -8.53 2.97
CA SER A 43 -11.39 -9.77 3.37
C SER A 43 -12.16 -9.60 4.69
N LYS A 44 -11.70 -8.73 5.59
CA LYS A 44 -12.47 -8.40 6.80
C LYS A 44 -13.72 -7.57 6.48
N MET A 45 -13.63 -6.64 5.53
CA MET A 45 -14.82 -5.93 5.05
C MET A 45 -15.84 -6.90 4.47
N GLU A 46 -15.39 -7.86 3.66
CA GLU A 46 -16.25 -8.90 3.07
C GLU A 46 -16.92 -9.77 4.12
N GLU A 47 -16.15 -10.27 5.08
CA GLU A 47 -16.65 -11.08 6.20
C GLU A 47 -17.69 -10.34 7.03
N TYR A 48 -17.44 -9.06 7.38
CA TYR A 48 -18.34 -8.28 8.22
C TYR A 48 -19.65 -7.91 7.53
N HIS A 49 -19.65 -7.79 6.22
CA HIS A 49 -20.80 -7.30 5.45
C HIS A 49 -21.41 -8.37 4.54
N ASP A 50 -20.93 -9.62 4.61
CA ASP A 50 -21.38 -10.76 3.79
C ASP A 50 -21.36 -10.41 2.30
N LEU A 51 -20.17 -10.02 1.80
CA LEU A 51 -19.99 -9.50 0.44
C LEU A 51 -19.11 -10.41 -0.41
N ASP A 52 -19.55 -10.63 -1.63
CA ASP A 52 -18.71 -11.24 -2.67
C ASP A 52 -17.88 -10.17 -3.37
N ARG A 53 -16.55 -10.39 -3.40
CA ARG A 53 -15.60 -9.46 -3.99
C ARG A 53 -15.90 -9.18 -5.47
N TRP A 54 -15.76 -7.93 -5.86
CA TRP A 54 -15.94 -7.40 -7.23
C TRP A 54 -17.39 -7.33 -7.73
N ASN A 55 -18.40 -7.62 -6.93
CA ASN A 55 -19.78 -7.34 -7.28
C ASN A 55 -20.18 -5.88 -6.98
N SER A 56 -21.37 -5.46 -7.38
CA SER A 56 -21.90 -4.10 -7.19
C SER A 56 -21.96 -3.68 -5.72
N ASP A 57 -22.36 -4.61 -4.84
CA ASP A 57 -22.54 -4.34 -3.41
C ASP A 57 -21.20 -4.18 -2.73
N TRP A 58 -20.19 -4.97 -3.14
CA TRP A 58 -18.82 -4.83 -2.69
C TRP A 58 -18.23 -3.45 -3.07
N TYR A 59 -18.40 -3.03 -4.33
CA TYR A 59 -17.94 -1.71 -4.75
C TYR A 59 -18.67 -0.58 -4.00
N SER A 60 -19.97 -0.73 -3.76
CA SER A 60 -20.76 0.22 -2.98
C SER A 60 -20.29 0.32 -1.52
N MET A 61 -19.91 -0.80 -0.92
CA MET A 61 -19.35 -0.81 0.44
C MET A 61 -17.94 -0.22 0.47
N LEU A 62 -17.08 -0.57 -0.50
CA LEU A 62 -15.75 0.01 -0.64
C LEU A 62 -15.80 1.53 -0.77
N ASP A 63 -16.76 2.08 -1.51
CA ASP A 63 -16.95 3.53 -1.63
C ASP A 63 -17.23 4.20 -0.27
N LYS A 64 -18.05 3.56 0.59
CA LYS A 64 -18.31 4.05 1.96
C LYS A 64 -17.05 4.03 2.82
N TYR A 65 -16.26 2.95 2.73
CA TYR A 65 -14.98 2.84 3.45
C TYR A 65 -13.97 3.86 2.96
N ALA A 66 -13.84 4.07 1.64
CA ALA A 66 -12.95 5.08 1.06
C ALA A 66 -13.30 6.49 1.57
N LYS A 67 -14.60 6.82 1.63
CA LYS A 67 -15.08 8.08 2.21
C LYS A 67 -14.69 8.22 3.68
N LEU A 68 -14.87 7.16 4.47
CA LEU A 68 -14.52 7.17 5.91
C LEU A 68 -13.01 7.31 6.10
N MET A 69 -12.18 6.58 5.34
CA MET A 69 -10.72 6.68 5.39
C MET A 69 -10.26 8.10 5.04
N ALA A 70 -10.83 8.70 3.99
CA ALA A 70 -10.52 10.09 3.61
C ALA A 70 -10.87 11.08 4.72
N SER A 71 -11.99 10.88 5.44
CA SER A 71 -12.35 11.71 6.60
C SER A 71 -11.35 11.57 7.76
N GLY A 72 -10.71 10.39 7.90
CA GLY A 72 -9.58 10.12 8.80
C GLY A 72 -8.22 10.56 8.25
N ARG A 73 -8.22 11.26 7.10
CA ARG A 73 -7.03 11.80 6.42
C ARG A 73 -6.08 10.77 5.81
N GLN A 74 -6.54 9.55 5.61
CA GLN A 74 -5.79 8.56 4.82
C GLN A 74 -5.80 8.97 3.35
N ASN A 75 -4.62 9.02 2.72
CA ASN A 75 -4.43 9.44 1.32
C ASN A 75 -3.67 8.42 0.46
N CYS A 76 -3.37 7.27 1.05
CA CYS A 76 -2.70 6.17 0.40
C CYS A 76 -3.46 4.87 0.65
N VAL A 77 -3.58 3.99 -0.36
CA VAL A 77 -4.24 2.69 -0.25
C VAL A 77 -3.50 1.62 -1.02
N LYS A 78 -3.47 0.40 -0.47
CA LYS A 78 -2.81 -0.75 -1.09
C LYS A 78 -3.69 -1.37 -2.16
N ILE A 79 -3.13 -1.59 -3.34
CA ILE A 79 -3.77 -2.30 -4.47
C ILE A 79 -3.95 -3.78 -4.11
N PRO A 80 -5.12 -4.37 -4.38
CA PRO A 80 -5.36 -5.79 -4.16
C PRO A 80 -4.39 -6.67 -4.96
N ARG A 81 -3.76 -7.63 -4.25
CA ARG A 81 -2.71 -8.48 -4.82
C ARG A 81 -3.20 -9.33 -6.00
N GLU A 82 -4.42 -9.84 -5.91
CA GLU A 82 -5.03 -10.72 -6.91
C GLU A 82 -5.25 -10.07 -8.28
N LEU A 83 -5.09 -8.76 -8.38
CA LEU A 83 -5.17 -8.05 -9.67
C LEU A 83 -3.92 -8.22 -10.55
N ILE A 84 -2.85 -8.79 -9.98
CA ILE A 84 -1.62 -9.16 -10.69
C ILE A 84 -1.46 -10.67 -10.54
N TYR A 85 -1.54 -11.40 -11.62
CA TYR A 85 -1.58 -12.86 -11.57
C TYR A 85 -0.90 -13.51 -12.79
N LEU A 86 -0.67 -14.81 -12.70
CA LEU A 86 -0.19 -15.61 -13.82
C LEU A 86 -1.35 -16.30 -14.51
N LYS A 87 -1.33 -16.27 -15.83
CA LYS A 87 -2.16 -17.09 -16.70
C LYS A 87 -1.28 -17.62 -17.83
N ASP A 88 -1.30 -18.93 -18.04
CA ASP A 88 -0.48 -19.61 -19.06
C ASP A 88 1.03 -19.25 -18.98
N ASN A 89 1.55 -19.11 -17.76
CA ASN A 89 2.91 -18.67 -17.41
C ASN A 89 3.27 -17.24 -17.84
N GLU A 90 2.28 -16.43 -18.21
CA GLU A 90 2.45 -15.02 -18.48
C GLU A 90 1.86 -14.15 -17.35
N VAL A 91 2.47 -12.99 -17.10
CA VAL A 91 1.96 -12.03 -16.13
C VAL A 91 0.78 -11.27 -16.73
N TYR A 92 -0.32 -11.26 -16.01
CA TYR A 92 -1.53 -10.48 -16.33
C TYR A 92 -1.83 -9.45 -15.27
N LEU A 93 -2.39 -8.33 -15.73
CA LEU A 93 -2.92 -7.25 -14.90
C LEU A 93 -4.41 -7.12 -15.21
N ASP A 94 -5.28 -7.29 -14.23
CA ASP A 94 -6.71 -6.99 -14.37
C ASP A 94 -6.91 -5.46 -14.34
N GLU A 95 -6.62 -4.82 -15.48
CA GLU A 95 -6.65 -3.36 -15.60
C GLU A 95 -8.03 -2.77 -15.31
N GLU A 96 -9.10 -3.45 -15.70
CA GLU A 96 -10.48 -2.99 -15.53
C GLU A 96 -10.84 -2.90 -14.04
N LYS A 97 -10.61 -3.98 -13.28
CA LYS A 97 -10.84 -3.97 -11.84
C LYS A 97 -9.88 -3.04 -11.11
N MET A 98 -8.62 -2.97 -11.54
CA MET A 98 -7.63 -2.11 -10.92
C MET A 98 -8.01 -0.63 -11.06
N ILE A 99 -8.38 -0.16 -12.24
CA ILE A 99 -8.78 1.23 -12.42
C ILE A 99 -10.12 1.54 -11.74
N SER A 100 -11.05 0.58 -11.71
CA SER A 100 -12.33 0.73 -10.99
C SER A 100 -12.09 0.89 -9.49
N PHE A 101 -11.19 0.09 -8.91
CA PHE A 101 -10.76 0.21 -7.52
C PHE A 101 -10.12 1.58 -7.25
N ILE A 102 -9.15 1.99 -8.06
CA ILE A 102 -8.43 3.27 -7.93
C ILE A 102 -9.40 4.47 -7.99
N ASN A 103 -10.34 4.47 -8.94
CA ASN A 103 -11.29 5.56 -9.14
C ASN A 103 -12.18 5.82 -7.91
N ILE A 104 -12.52 4.78 -7.14
CA ILE A 104 -13.27 4.95 -5.88
C ILE A 104 -12.47 5.81 -4.90
N PHE A 105 -11.19 5.57 -4.75
CA PHE A 105 -10.34 6.32 -3.83
C PHE A 105 -10.00 7.72 -4.36
N LEU A 106 -9.75 7.86 -5.66
CA LEU A 106 -9.54 9.17 -6.30
C LEU A 106 -10.70 10.13 -6.07
N LYS A 107 -11.95 9.64 -6.10
CA LYS A 107 -13.17 10.39 -5.81
C LYS A 107 -13.12 11.12 -4.47
N TYR A 108 -12.41 10.58 -3.49
CA TYR A 108 -12.28 11.11 -2.13
C TYR A 108 -10.94 11.79 -1.84
N GLY A 109 -10.13 12.06 -2.88
CA GLY A 109 -8.87 12.80 -2.76
C GLY A 109 -7.67 11.96 -2.36
N PHE A 110 -7.73 10.63 -2.47
CA PHE A 110 -6.54 9.79 -2.33
C PHE A 110 -5.52 10.15 -3.41
N LYS A 111 -4.26 10.19 -3.03
CA LYS A 111 -3.17 10.68 -3.85
C LYS A 111 -2.15 9.58 -4.19
N TYR A 112 -2.14 8.48 -3.44
CA TYR A 112 -1.13 7.44 -3.58
C TYR A 112 -1.74 6.04 -3.56
N PHE A 113 -1.13 5.16 -4.37
CA PHE A 113 -1.53 3.76 -4.51
C PHE A 113 -0.31 2.87 -4.31
N GLU A 114 -0.34 2.10 -3.23
CA GLU A 114 0.71 1.14 -2.91
C GLU A 114 0.53 -0.14 -3.73
N SER A 115 1.57 -0.56 -4.45
CA SER A 115 1.54 -1.87 -5.10
C SER A 115 1.51 -3.01 -4.08
N PRO A 116 1.05 -4.21 -4.45
CA PRO A 116 1.39 -5.39 -3.68
C PRO A 116 2.90 -5.66 -3.74
N HIS A 117 3.43 -6.37 -2.74
CA HIS A 117 4.83 -6.80 -2.75
C HIS A 117 5.10 -7.73 -3.94
N LEU A 118 6.23 -7.53 -4.60
CA LEU A 118 6.68 -8.38 -5.73
C LEU A 118 7.31 -9.68 -5.24
N LEU A 119 7.98 -9.62 -4.11
CA LEU A 119 8.77 -10.68 -3.51
C LEU A 119 8.35 -10.96 -2.07
N GLY A 120 8.71 -12.13 -1.58
CA GLY A 120 8.56 -12.56 -0.20
C GLY A 120 9.73 -13.44 0.24
N ARG A 121 9.66 -13.96 1.48
CA ARG A 121 10.70 -14.82 2.08
C ARG A 121 10.52 -16.31 1.76
N GLY A 122 9.59 -16.66 0.87
CA GLY A 122 9.28 -18.03 0.51
C GLY A 122 8.30 -18.73 1.45
N LYS A 123 8.16 -20.05 1.30
CA LYS A 123 7.09 -20.82 1.95
C LYS A 123 7.14 -20.84 3.48
N ASN A 124 8.33 -20.69 4.05
CA ASN A 124 8.53 -20.76 5.51
C ASN A 124 8.66 -19.39 6.16
N ASP A 125 8.46 -18.31 5.40
CA ASP A 125 8.68 -16.92 5.85
C ASP A 125 10.02 -16.74 6.59
N ASP A 126 11.09 -17.32 6.02
CA ASP A 126 12.41 -17.40 6.64
C ASP A 126 13.14 -16.06 6.57
N TRP A 127 13.22 -15.38 7.69
CA TRP A 127 13.94 -14.11 7.87
C TRP A 127 15.46 -14.23 7.66
N GLY A 128 16.02 -15.44 7.79
CA GLY A 128 17.42 -15.75 7.55
C GLY A 128 17.75 -16.03 6.09
N ASN A 129 16.78 -16.05 5.18
CA ASN A 129 17.05 -16.31 3.77
C ASN A 129 17.63 -15.07 3.06
N PRO A 130 18.84 -15.15 2.48
CA PRO A 130 19.43 -14.04 1.74
C PRO A 130 18.79 -13.80 0.38
N GLU A 131 18.10 -14.80 -0.19
CA GLU A 131 17.39 -14.67 -1.46
C GLU A 131 15.90 -14.53 -1.25
N LEU A 132 15.33 -13.49 -1.82
CA LEU A 132 13.88 -13.28 -1.88
C LEU A 132 13.29 -14.09 -3.05
N VAL A 133 12.05 -14.56 -2.88
CA VAL A 133 11.31 -15.32 -3.91
C VAL A 133 10.15 -14.52 -4.47
N THR A 134 9.86 -14.70 -5.74
CA THR A 134 8.76 -14.02 -6.42
C THR A 134 7.40 -14.47 -5.89
N ASN A 135 6.46 -13.55 -5.83
CA ASN A 135 5.14 -13.79 -5.25
C ASN A 135 4.17 -14.51 -6.21
N LEU A 136 4.44 -14.51 -7.51
CA LEU A 136 3.59 -15.19 -8.49
C LEU A 136 4.04 -16.63 -8.76
N ASN A 137 5.34 -16.83 -9.06
CA ASN A 137 5.90 -18.15 -9.36
C ASN A 137 6.53 -18.87 -8.15
N GLY A 138 6.83 -18.15 -7.07
CA GLY A 138 7.54 -18.70 -5.90
C GLY A 138 8.98 -19.14 -6.21
N LYS A 139 9.64 -18.50 -7.19
CA LYS A 139 11.02 -18.79 -7.60
C LYS A 139 11.98 -17.75 -7.02
N GLY A 140 13.20 -18.19 -6.69
CA GLY A 140 14.25 -17.28 -6.25
C GLY A 140 14.47 -16.19 -7.30
N TYR A 141 14.70 -14.95 -6.82
CA TYR A 141 14.88 -13.79 -7.71
C TYR A 141 16.02 -13.97 -8.70
N TYR A 142 17.13 -14.59 -8.27
CA TYR A 142 18.29 -14.79 -9.14
C TYR A 142 18.13 -15.87 -10.20
N SER A 143 17.02 -16.63 -10.17
CA SER A 143 16.69 -17.54 -11.26
C SER A 143 16.24 -16.78 -12.50
N GLU A 144 16.36 -17.39 -13.68
CA GLU A 144 15.86 -16.83 -14.93
C GLU A 144 14.35 -16.51 -14.84
N ILE A 145 13.56 -17.43 -14.26
CA ILE A 145 12.12 -17.26 -14.07
C ILE A 145 11.83 -16.09 -13.11
N GLY A 146 12.55 -16.01 -12.00
CA GLY A 146 12.34 -14.95 -11.01
C GLY A 146 12.68 -13.55 -11.57
N THR A 147 13.84 -13.42 -12.23
CA THR A 147 14.25 -12.17 -12.88
C THR A 147 13.27 -11.75 -13.99
N LYS A 148 12.80 -12.73 -14.80
CA LYS A 148 11.81 -12.50 -15.85
C LYS A 148 10.47 -12.03 -15.25
N GLU A 149 10.00 -12.66 -14.17
CA GLU A 149 8.74 -12.26 -13.50
C GLU A 149 8.75 -10.79 -13.08
N ILE A 150 9.82 -10.35 -12.40
CA ILE A 150 9.97 -8.96 -11.99
C ILE A 150 9.95 -8.02 -13.22
N ASN A 151 10.66 -8.38 -14.29
CA ASN A 151 10.65 -7.61 -15.51
C ASN A 151 9.24 -7.47 -16.09
N ASP A 152 8.52 -8.58 -16.24
CA ASP A 152 7.20 -8.61 -16.86
C ASP A 152 6.15 -7.83 -16.04
N VAL A 153 6.16 -8.01 -14.70
CA VAL A 153 5.29 -7.24 -13.81
C VAL A 153 5.57 -5.75 -13.93
N MET A 154 6.84 -5.33 -13.90
CA MET A 154 7.19 -3.92 -13.95
C MET A 154 6.89 -3.26 -15.29
N VAL A 155 7.06 -3.98 -16.40
CA VAL A 155 6.67 -3.49 -17.74
C VAL A 155 5.16 -3.26 -17.80
N LYS A 156 4.35 -4.18 -17.25
CA LYS A 156 2.89 -4.02 -17.21
C LYS A 156 2.44 -2.88 -16.30
N ILE A 157 3.03 -2.77 -15.10
CA ILE A 157 2.74 -1.65 -14.19
C ILE A 157 3.10 -0.30 -14.84
N LYS A 158 4.26 -0.20 -15.48
CA LYS A 158 4.66 1.00 -16.20
C LYS A 158 3.67 1.38 -17.32
N SER A 159 3.22 0.40 -18.10
CA SER A 159 2.22 0.61 -19.16
C SER A 159 0.90 1.10 -18.57
N PHE A 160 0.41 0.42 -17.54
CA PHE A 160 -0.83 0.76 -16.83
C PHE A 160 -0.79 2.17 -16.24
N THR A 161 0.25 2.47 -15.46
CA THR A 161 0.36 3.77 -14.78
C THR A 161 0.49 4.94 -15.77
N LYS A 162 1.19 4.74 -16.91
CA LYS A 162 1.26 5.74 -17.98
C LYS A 162 -0.08 5.92 -18.70
N LYS A 163 -0.78 4.82 -19.01
CA LYS A 163 -2.08 4.85 -19.66
C LYS A 163 -3.14 5.64 -18.89
N TYR A 164 -3.12 5.52 -17.56
CA TYR A 164 -4.11 6.13 -16.67
C TYR A 164 -3.60 7.37 -15.92
N ASN A 165 -2.41 7.90 -16.28
CA ASN A 165 -1.77 9.06 -15.64
C ASN A 165 -1.55 8.90 -14.12
N LEU A 166 -1.16 7.69 -13.69
CA LEU A 166 -0.96 7.32 -12.28
C LEU A 166 0.52 7.22 -11.88
N THR A 167 1.46 7.56 -12.77
CA THR A 167 2.91 7.38 -12.55
C THR A 167 3.39 8.02 -11.24
N GLU A 168 3.02 9.27 -10.99
CA GLU A 168 3.41 10.01 -9.79
C GLU A 168 2.65 9.58 -8.53
N MET A 169 1.56 8.85 -8.71
CA MET A 169 0.69 8.37 -7.63
C MET A 169 1.02 6.94 -7.20
N TRP A 170 1.83 6.21 -7.99
CA TRP A 170 2.14 4.81 -7.74
C TRP A 170 3.37 4.64 -6.87
N LEU A 171 3.23 3.89 -5.78
CA LEU A 171 4.29 3.55 -4.85
C LEU A 171 4.57 2.04 -4.94
N GLN A 172 5.79 1.69 -5.30
CA GLN A 172 6.16 0.29 -5.53
C GLN A 172 6.75 -0.34 -4.28
N HIS A 173 6.12 -1.38 -3.78
CA HIS A 173 6.70 -2.29 -2.80
C HIS A 173 7.50 -3.41 -3.47
N ILE A 174 8.64 -3.78 -2.89
CA ILE A 174 9.44 -4.91 -3.34
C ILE A 174 9.18 -6.13 -2.46
N ALA A 175 9.46 -6.04 -1.17
CA ALA A 175 9.28 -7.11 -0.20
C ALA A 175 9.00 -6.53 1.18
N ASP A 176 8.18 -7.21 1.96
CA ASP A 176 7.80 -6.79 3.30
C ASP A 176 9.00 -6.86 4.26
N GLU A 177 9.24 -5.80 5.00
CA GLU A 177 10.26 -5.68 6.04
C GLU A 177 11.63 -6.29 5.67
N PRO A 178 12.29 -5.83 4.59
CA PRO A 178 13.61 -6.36 4.22
C PRO A 178 14.61 -6.14 5.34
N THR A 179 15.46 -7.16 5.55
CA THR A 179 16.48 -7.20 6.61
C THR A 179 17.89 -7.04 6.04
N SER A 180 18.89 -6.93 6.92
CA SER A 180 20.29 -6.93 6.50
C SER A 180 20.70 -8.21 5.76
N VAL A 181 20.04 -9.34 6.05
CA VAL A 181 20.32 -10.65 5.43
C VAL A 181 19.97 -10.65 3.95
N ASN A 182 18.80 -10.09 3.58
CA ASN A 182 18.31 -10.07 2.19
C ASN A 182 18.49 -8.70 1.50
N ALA A 183 19.15 -7.75 2.15
CA ALA A 183 19.35 -6.40 1.63
C ALA A 183 20.03 -6.36 0.26
N LYS A 184 21.00 -7.28 0.00
CA LYS A 184 21.64 -7.37 -1.31
C LYS A 184 20.63 -7.76 -2.40
N CYS A 185 19.84 -8.80 -2.17
CA CYS A 185 18.82 -9.24 -3.11
C CYS A 185 17.78 -8.12 -3.36
N TYR A 186 17.28 -7.49 -2.30
CA TYR A 186 16.37 -6.35 -2.38
C TYR A 186 16.94 -5.21 -3.24
N SER A 187 18.20 -4.84 -2.99
CA SER A 187 18.88 -3.76 -3.73
C SER A 187 19.09 -4.08 -5.21
N ASP A 188 19.36 -5.34 -5.55
CA ASP A 188 19.51 -5.77 -6.94
C ASP A 188 18.15 -5.71 -7.66
N VAL A 189 17.05 -6.10 -6.99
CA VAL A 189 15.67 -5.92 -7.50
C VAL A 189 15.34 -4.44 -7.69
N ALA A 190 15.66 -3.59 -6.72
CA ALA A 190 15.43 -2.15 -6.82
C ALA A 190 16.13 -1.54 -8.03
N LYS A 191 17.39 -1.94 -8.30
CA LYS A 191 18.12 -1.51 -9.49
C LYS A 191 17.45 -1.98 -10.78
N GLN A 192 17.00 -3.23 -10.84
CA GLN A 192 16.26 -3.74 -12.00
C GLN A 192 14.98 -2.94 -12.25
N ILE A 193 14.20 -2.69 -11.20
CA ILE A 193 12.97 -1.88 -11.27
C ILE A 193 13.27 -0.48 -11.81
N LYS A 194 14.27 0.20 -11.24
CA LYS A 194 14.66 1.54 -11.67
C LYS A 194 15.19 1.58 -13.11
N LYS A 195 15.81 0.51 -13.59
CA LYS A 195 16.23 0.39 -15.00
C LYS A 195 15.03 0.30 -15.95
N ILE A 196 13.95 -0.41 -15.53
CA ILE A 196 12.74 -0.57 -16.36
C ILE A 196 11.87 0.68 -16.27
N PHE A 197 11.73 1.23 -15.06
CA PHE A 197 10.82 2.32 -14.74
C PHE A 197 11.53 3.35 -13.84
N PRO A 198 12.38 4.24 -14.41
CA PRO A 198 13.23 5.16 -13.64
C PRO A 198 12.45 6.10 -12.72
N GLU A 199 11.25 6.53 -13.13
CA GLU A 199 10.44 7.52 -12.44
C GLU A 199 9.71 6.95 -11.21
N ILE A 200 9.58 5.61 -11.10
CA ILE A 200 8.80 4.99 -10.03
C ILE A 200 9.42 5.22 -8.66
N LYS A 201 8.61 5.48 -7.66
CA LYS A 201 9.05 5.58 -6.27
C LYS A 201 8.93 4.23 -5.58
N ILE A 202 10.01 3.78 -4.96
CA ILE A 202 10.05 2.57 -4.14
C ILE A 202 9.77 2.98 -2.70
N MET A 203 8.74 2.38 -2.10
CA MET A 203 8.36 2.58 -0.70
C MET A 203 8.49 1.27 0.07
N GLU A 204 9.00 1.33 1.30
CA GLU A 204 9.07 0.15 2.14
C GLU A 204 9.00 0.45 3.63
N ALA A 205 8.36 -0.46 4.37
CA ALA A 205 8.33 -0.47 5.82
C ALA A 205 9.50 -1.30 6.35
N THR A 206 10.52 -0.65 6.90
CA THR A 206 11.70 -1.35 7.45
C THR A 206 12.55 -0.41 8.31
N ASN A 207 13.27 -1.02 9.26
CA ASN A 207 14.28 -0.32 10.07
C ASN A 207 15.72 -0.54 9.57
N THR A 208 15.92 -1.30 8.50
CA THR A 208 17.24 -1.73 8.00
C THR A 208 17.89 -0.68 7.07
N ARG A 209 17.96 0.57 7.51
CA ARG A 209 18.37 1.69 6.67
C ARG A 209 19.83 1.57 6.19
N GLU A 210 20.75 1.16 7.05
CA GLU A 210 22.17 1.09 6.70
C GLU A 210 22.46 0.11 5.56
N ALA A 211 21.82 -1.07 5.57
CA ALA A 211 22.04 -2.10 4.57
C ALA A 211 21.29 -1.85 3.25
N LEU A 212 20.18 -1.13 3.28
CA LEU A 212 19.34 -0.87 2.09
C LEU A 212 19.69 0.44 1.37
N GLY A 213 20.30 1.39 2.08
CA GLY A 213 20.87 2.61 1.50
C GLY A 213 19.89 3.34 0.57
N ASN A 214 20.29 3.52 -0.69
CA ASN A 214 19.54 4.25 -1.71
C ASN A 214 18.54 3.38 -2.48
N SER A 215 18.20 2.18 -1.99
CA SER A 215 17.27 1.27 -2.66
C SER A 215 15.80 1.61 -2.41
N ILE A 216 15.53 2.51 -1.47
CA ILE A 216 14.18 2.94 -1.06
C ILE A 216 14.10 4.46 -1.16
N ASP A 217 13.07 4.96 -1.84
CA ASP A 217 12.81 6.40 -1.97
C ASP A 217 11.96 6.94 -0.80
N ILE A 218 11.01 6.13 -0.33
CA ILE A 218 10.08 6.49 0.75
C ILE A 218 10.16 5.46 1.86
N TRP A 219 10.56 5.91 3.03
CA TRP A 219 10.75 5.06 4.21
C TRP A 219 9.56 5.14 5.14
N CYS A 220 9.07 4.00 5.61
CA CYS A 220 8.10 3.88 6.69
C CYS A 220 8.76 3.17 7.88
N PRO A 221 9.53 3.89 8.73
CA PRO A 221 10.23 3.31 9.86
C PRO A 221 9.30 3.14 11.06
N ILE A 222 9.65 2.22 11.97
CA ILE A 222 9.06 2.20 13.31
C ILE A 222 9.58 3.43 14.06
N ILE A 223 8.68 4.19 14.64
CA ILE A 223 9.01 5.33 15.52
C ILE A 223 8.96 4.81 16.97
N ASN A 224 10.12 4.81 17.64
CA ASN A 224 10.25 4.45 19.06
C ASN A 224 10.21 5.70 19.94
#